data_83502d9aa4b0015d608b2b654e7b4312
#
_entry.id   83502d9aa4b0015d608b2b654e7b4312
#
_cell.length_a   1.000
_cell.length_b   1.000
_cell.length_c   1.000
_cell.angle_alpha   90.00
_cell.angle_beta   90.00
_cell.angle_gamma   90.00
#
_symmetry.space_group_name_H-M   'P 1'
#
loop_
_entity.id
_entity.type
_entity.pdbx_description
1 polymer ?
#
loop_
_entity_poly.entity_id
_entity_poly.type
_entity_poly.pdbx_seq_one_letter_code
_entity_poly.pdbx_strand_id
1 'polypeptide(L)'
;MNPVKALDIVALGEAMVEFNQTSNQSADEPPSYLQGFGGDTSNAAIAAARAGARVAYLSRLGTDRWGDRLMDLWQRENVDTTAVVRDAQAPTG
;
A
#
# COMPACT_ATOMS: atom_id res chain seq x y z
N MET A 1 6.48 7.23 31.70
CA MET A 1 6.00 6.20 30.74
C MET A 1 5.17 6.88 29.68
N ASN A 2 5.59 6.72 28.44
CA ASN A 2 4.81 7.28 27.36
C ASN A 2 3.50 6.52 27.22
N PRO A 3 2.37 7.18 27.19
CA PRO A 3 1.11 6.51 26.93
C PRO A 3 1.16 5.84 25.54
N VAL A 4 0.60 4.65 25.46
CA VAL A 4 0.37 4.02 24.16
C VAL A 4 -0.54 4.95 23.38
N LYS A 5 -0.03 5.41 22.24
CA LYS A 5 -0.81 6.31 21.41
C LYS A 5 -1.98 5.55 20.80
N ALA A 6 -3.18 5.99 21.13
CA ALA A 6 -4.38 5.42 20.55
C ALA A 6 -4.40 5.65 19.04
N LEU A 7 -4.88 4.65 18.32
CA LEU A 7 -5.13 4.79 16.89
C LEU A 7 -6.37 5.64 16.66
N ASP A 8 -6.30 6.49 15.67
CA ASP A 8 -7.45 7.27 15.21
C ASP A 8 -8.26 6.48 14.20
N ILE A 9 -7.58 5.72 13.35
CA ILE A 9 -8.20 4.98 12.26
C ILE A 9 -7.55 3.59 12.17
N VAL A 10 -8.39 2.60 11.99
CA VAL A 10 -7.96 1.25 11.58
C VAL A 10 -8.60 0.97 10.23
N ALA A 11 -7.78 0.86 9.19
CA ALA A 11 -8.25 0.55 7.85
C ALA A 11 -8.10 -0.94 7.57
N LEU A 12 -9.13 -1.54 7.02
CA LEU A 12 -9.14 -2.95 6.62
C LEU A 12 -9.40 -3.02 5.13
N GLY A 13 -8.53 -3.67 4.40
CA GLY A 13 -8.72 -3.83 2.97
C GLY A 13 -7.49 -4.39 2.29
N GLU A 14 -7.45 -4.23 0.99
CA GLU A 14 -6.32 -4.67 0.19
C GLU A 14 -5.73 -3.51 -0.62
N ALA A 15 -4.44 -3.60 -0.86
CA ALA A 15 -3.74 -2.75 -1.79
C ALA A 15 -3.56 -3.49 -3.11
N MET A 16 -3.33 -2.74 -4.17
CA MET A 16 -3.11 -3.31 -5.49
C MET A 16 -1.83 -2.78 -6.09
N VAL A 17 -1.13 -3.64 -6.80
CA VAL A 17 -0.06 -3.21 -7.69
C VAL A 17 -0.71 -2.73 -8.99
N GLU A 18 -0.30 -1.57 -9.46
CA GLU A 18 -0.84 -0.95 -10.66
C GLU A 18 0.23 -0.82 -11.73
N PHE A 19 -0.17 -1.00 -12.98
CA PHE A 19 0.64 -0.68 -14.14
C PHE A 19 -0.18 0.27 -15.01
N ASN A 20 0.20 1.53 -15.01
CA ASN A 20 -0.49 2.57 -15.75
C ASN A 20 0.27 2.87 -17.04
N GLN A 21 -0.40 2.74 -18.17
CA GLN A 21 0.22 3.02 -19.45
C GLN A 21 0.65 4.49 -19.50
N THR A 22 1.89 4.71 -19.85
CA THR A 22 2.39 6.06 -20.09
C THR A 22 1.84 6.59 -21.42
N SER A 23 1.65 7.90 -21.51
CA SER A 23 0.87 8.53 -22.55
C SER A 23 1.39 8.31 -23.99
N ASN A 24 0.45 8.33 -24.90
CA ASN A 24 0.58 8.64 -26.33
C ASN A 24 1.78 8.03 -27.04
N GLN A 25 1.78 6.71 -27.12
CA GLN A 25 2.71 6.01 -27.99
C GLN A 25 2.06 5.78 -29.34
N SER A 26 2.88 5.82 -30.39
CA SER A 26 2.39 5.45 -31.71
C SER A 26 2.01 3.97 -31.73
N ALA A 27 1.12 3.59 -32.65
CA ALA A 27 0.69 2.21 -32.79
C ALA A 27 1.84 1.22 -33.09
N ASP A 28 2.98 1.76 -33.54
CA ASP A 28 4.13 0.97 -33.93
C ASP A 28 5.12 0.72 -32.77
N GLU A 29 4.91 1.34 -31.63
CA GLU A 29 5.77 1.20 -30.47
C GLU A 29 5.11 0.29 -29.42
N PRO A 30 5.90 -0.58 -28.75
CA PRO A 30 5.37 -1.34 -27.66
C PRO A 30 4.94 -0.42 -26.51
N PRO A 31 3.82 -0.71 -25.82
CA PRO A 31 3.38 0.11 -24.73
C PRO A 31 4.36 0.06 -23.56
N SER A 32 4.57 1.19 -22.91
CA SER A 32 5.28 1.25 -21.64
C SER A 32 4.35 1.62 -20.50
N TYR A 33 4.70 1.15 -19.31
CA TYR A 33 3.86 1.28 -18.13
C TYR A 33 4.66 1.83 -16.97
N LEU A 34 4.03 2.68 -16.18
CA LEU A 34 4.56 3.11 -14.89
C LEU A 34 3.96 2.23 -13.80
N GLN A 35 4.82 1.57 -13.05
CA GLN A 35 4.38 0.77 -11.92
C GLN A 35 4.09 1.69 -10.73
N GLY A 36 2.96 1.48 -10.08
CA GLY A 36 2.56 2.17 -8.88
C GLY A 36 1.78 1.26 -7.95
N PHE A 37 1.23 1.86 -6.91
CA PHE A 37 0.38 1.16 -5.96
C PHE A 37 -0.93 1.90 -5.79
N GLY A 38 -2.01 1.14 -5.69
CA GLY A 38 -3.36 1.66 -5.52
C GLY A 38 -4.15 0.86 -4.51
N GLY A 39 -5.45 0.99 -4.60
CA GLY A 39 -6.39 0.41 -3.66
C GLY A 39 -7.00 1.50 -2.79
N ASP A 40 -8.32 1.55 -2.75
CA ASP A 40 -9.04 2.64 -2.08
C ASP A 40 -8.69 2.75 -0.60
N THR A 41 -8.63 1.63 0.10
CA THR A 41 -8.32 1.62 1.54
C THR A 41 -6.87 1.97 1.82
N SER A 42 -5.93 1.53 1.00
CA SER A 42 -4.52 1.91 1.11
C SER A 42 -4.34 3.41 0.89
N ASN A 43 -4.95 3.95 -0.15
CA ASN A 43 -4.88 5.37 -0.46
C ASN A 43 -5.50 6.22 0.66
N ALA A 44 -6.64 5.78 1.21
CA ALA A 44 -7.30 6.45 2.32
C ALA A 44 -6.43 6.44 3.58
N ALA A 45 -5.79 5.31 3.88
CA ALA A 45 -4.90 5.19 5.03
C ALA A 45 -3.70 6.13 4.92
N ILE A 46 -3.07 6.19 3.76
CA ILE A 46 -1.94 7.08 3.50
C ILE A 46 -2.37 8.55 3.60
N ALA A 47 -3.51 8.90 3.01
CA ALA A 47 -4.02 10.26 3.06
C ALA A 47 -4.31 10.70 4.49
N ALA A 48 -4.92 9.83 5.29
CA ALA A 48 -5.21 10.12 6.70
C ALA A 48 -3.92 10.28 7.51
N ALA A 49 -2.93 9.41 7.29
CA ALA A 49 -1.64 9.51 7.97
C ALA A 49 -0.92 10.82 7.61
N ARG A 50 -0.95 11.22 6.36
CA ARG A 50 -0.38 12.49 5.91
C ARG A 50 -1.07 13.70 6.56
N ALA A 51 -2.34 13.56 6.85
CA ALA A 51 -3.12 14.61 7.54
C ALA A 51 -2.88 14.62 9.06
N GLY A 52 -2.05 13.73 9.59
CA GLY A 52 -1.68 13.69 10.99
C GLY A 52 -2.42 12.65 11.82
N ALA A 53 -3.30 11.86 11.24
CA ALA A 53 -3.98 10.79 11.95
C ALA A 53 -3.02 9.62 12.25
N ARG A 54 -3.33 8.90 13.32
CA ARG A 54 -2.64 7.66 13.65
C ARG A 54 -3.41 6.50 13.05
N VAL A 55 -2.85 5.91 12.01
CA VAL A 55 -3.53 4.92 11.19
C VAL A 55 -2.81 3.59 11.28
N ALA A 56 -3.56 2.53 11.55
CA ALA A 56 -3.10 1.16 11.36
C ALA A 56 -3.80 0.56 10.15
N TYR A 57 -3.09 -0.31 9.46
CA TYR A 57 -3.63 -1.01 8.29
C TYR A 57 -3.69 -2.50 8.58
N LEU A 58 -4.85 -3.10 8.35
CA LEU A 58 -5.06 -4.54 8.41
C LEU A 58 -5.19 -5.06 7.00
N SER A 59 -4.26 -5.92 6.60
CA SER A 59 -4.25 -6.48 5.27
C SER A 59 -3.44 -7.78 5.25
N ARG A 60 -3.46 -8.44 4.12
CA ARG A 60 -2.66 -9.62 3.89
C ARG A 60 -1.91 -9.45 2.57
N LEU A 61 -0.61 -9.64 2.61
CA LEU A 61 0.28 -9.53 1.46
C LEU A 61 1.05 -10.82 1.27
N GLY A 62 1.43 -11.08 0.03
CA GLY A 62 2.40 -12.15 -0.24
C GLY A 62 3.78 -11.82 0.30
N THR A 63 4.65 -12.84 0.33
CA THR A 63 6.06 -12.66 0.70
C THR A 63 6.94 -12.30 -0.50
N ASP A 64 6.32 -11.86 -1.57
CA ASP A 64 6.98 -11.43 -2.79
C ASP A 64 7.50 -9.99 -2.69
N ARG A 65 8.21 -9.56 -3.73
CA ARG A 65 8.77 -8.21 -3.78
C ARG A 65 7.71 -7.10 -3.77
N TRP A 66 6.52 -7.39 -4.28
CA TRP A 66 5.43 -6.42 -4.29
C TRP A 66 4.91 -6.17 -2.87
N GLY A 67 4.78 -7.25 -2.09
CA GLY A 67 4.44 -7.14 -0.68
C GLY A 67 5.51 -6.37 0.09
N ASP A 68 6.80 -6.62 -0.18
CA ASP A 68 7.90 -5.88 0.44
C ASP A 68 7.80 -4.38 0.14
N ARG A 69 7.51 -4.03 -1.10
CA ARG A 69 7.37 -2.63 -1.52
C ARG A 69 6.18 -1.94 -0.89
N LEU A 70 5.05 -2.65 -0.76
CA LEU A 70 3.88 -2.11 -0.09
C LEU A 70 4.14 -1.88 1.40
N MET A 71 4.79 -2.83 2.07
CA MET A 71 5.19 -2.63 3.46
C MET A 71 6.07 -1.40 3.61
N ASP A 72 7.06 -1.25 2.73
CA ASP A 72 7.96 -0.11 2.74
C ASP A 72 7.21 1.22 2.50
N LEU A 73 6.28 1.23 1.55
CA LEU A 73 5.45 2.40 1.28
C LEU A 73 4.66 2.82 2.52
N TRP A 74 3.95 1.90 3.14
CA TRP A 74 3.14 2.22 4.32
C TRP A 74 4.00 2.69 5.49
N GLN A 75 5.16 2.07 5.71
CA GLN A 75 6.08 2.47 6.77
C GLN A 75 6.64 3.87 6.53
N ARG A 76 7.00 4.20 5.30
CA ARG A 76 7.46 5.55 4.94
C ARG A 76 6.38 6.61 5.13
N GLU A 77 5.12 6.23 4.98
CA GLU A 77 3.97 7.11 5.14
C GLU A 77 3.43 7.12 6.58
N ASN A 78 4.16 6.50 7.51
CA ASN A 78 3.78 6.44 8.93
C ASN A 78 2.47 5.70 9.20
N VAL A 79 2.14 4.74 8.36
CA VAL A 79 1.03 3.82 8.61
C VAL A 79 1.55 2.64 9.41
N ASP A 80 0.87 2.29 10.50
CA ASP A 80 1.23 1.15 11.34
C ASP A 80 0.89 -0.15 10.60
N THR A 81 1.89 -0.97 10.36
CA THR A 81 1.79 -2.23 9.63
C THR A 81 1.89 -3.45 10.52
N THR A 82 1.82 -3.27 11.84
CA THR A 82 2.00 -4.37 12.81
C THR A 82 1.00 -5.51 12.57
N ALA A 83 -0.21 -5.18 12.13
CA ALA A 83 -1.27 -6.16 11.89
C ALA A 83 -1.36 -6.63 10.42
N VAL A 84 -0.43 -6.24 9.57
CA VAL A 84 -0.37 -6.76 8.20
C VAL A 84 0.25 -8.15 8.23
N VAL A 85 -0.48 -9.12 7.66
CA VAL A 85 -0.04 -10.51 7.59
C VAL A 85 0.70 -10.74 6.27
N ARG A 86 1.85 -11.40 6.34
CA ARG A 86 2.59 -11.83 5.16
C ARG A 86 2.31 -13.31 4.92
N ASP A 87 1.78 -13.64 3.76
CA ASP A 87 1.34 -14.99 3.40
C ASP A 87 2.25 -15.57 2.33
N ALA A 88 2.98 -16.64 2.69
CA ALA A 88 3.90 -17.29 1.75
C ALA A 88 3.19 -18.12 0.68
N GLN A 89 1.89 -18.33 0.82
CA GLN A 89 1.14 -19.20 -0.08
C GLN A 89 0.24 -18.44 -1.07
N ALA A 90 0.18 -17.13 -0.96
CA ALA A 90 -0.63 -16.30 -1.85
C ALA A 90 0.20 -15.13 -2.35
N PRO A 91 0.07 -14.78 -3.64
CA PRO A 91 0.75 -13.59 -4.16
C PRO A 91 0.08 -12.30 -3.68
N THR A 92 0.85 -11.22 -3.72
CA THR A 92 0.29 -9.87 -3.56
C THR A 92 -0.56 -9.53 -4.78
N GLY A 93 -1.67 -8.88 -4.55
CA GLY A 93 -2.61 -8.47 -5.60
C GLY A 93 -2.13 -7.34 -6.51
#